data_2e6250687ebb263bb06e2e6f8459270e
#
_entry.id   2e6250687ebb263bb06e2e6f8459270e
#
_cell.length_a   1.000
_cell.length_b   1.000
_cell.length_c   1.000
_cell.angle_alpha   90.00
_cell.angle_beta   90.00
_cell.angle_gamma   90.00
#
_symmetry.space_group_name_H-M   'P 1'
#
loop_
_entity.id
_entity.type
_entity.pdbx_description
1 polymer ?
#
loop_
_entity_poly.entity_id
_entity_poly.type
_entity_poly.pdbx_seq_one_letter_code
_entity_poly.pdbx_strand_id
1 'polypeptide(L)'
;MWGKKVCHWGVRLSLGLVLISCACVAAPDDMNKWFRGFKQQASHIQLYQLLWALPKGGDLHHHLSGAGFSEWWYDIATSPQRNGGYEYFTKTRILHCRGYGTNEFGPNPQYLLFRTIQASSYEALSDCEKQEYQPLSALSAEQKQAFLNSIRLDKAHEGRNEFFETHWQRLNELVANPHIGAHILLKNMQAFASEGLQYLETQVNVDRAQDNKGNPLSPEQTLSIYLDMLASPQAKATGVTVRFQYALLRFLPNAESHLAWMYDFVDQHRDIYVGINMVGREDNDKGYPLRFLPALRSLRQRYPAINLAIHAGEVDEPNQHVKDTLLLGAQRIGHGLNTITDPDTLLLMRHGPYLIEINLISNKLLEYTPDLSTHPFPEYLRTDIPVALTTDDRGMWDSTLTDEYFVAVHHFNLSWTELVSLGENSLKYSFLSSEDKRKALEQYRHRVAEFETAILSGSTALPSLPPIRGFMCNHYPTLCEKG
;
A
#
# COMPACT_ATOMS: atom_id res chain seq x y z
N MET A 1 30.53 -6.74 -34.72
CA MET A 1 29.27 -6.64 -35.48
C MET A 1 28.55 -5.38 -35.01
N TRP A 2 28.23 -4.50 -35.95
CA TRP A 2 27.78 -3.14 -35.64
C TRP A 2 26.28 -3.17 -35.30
N GLY A 3 25.92 -2.70 -34.10
CA GLY A 3 24.51 -2.53 -33.68
C GLY A 3 23.87 -1.35 -34.41
N LYS A 4 22.77 -1.59 -35.12
CA LYS A 4 22.01 -0.59 -35.83
C LYS A 4 21.19 0.28 -34.86
N LYS A 5 21.50 1.58 -34.80
CA LYS A 5 20.65 2.59 -34.14
C LYS A 5 19.44 2.90 -35.03
N VAL A 6 18.24 2.76 -34.50
CA VAL A 6 17.00 3.09 -35.22
C VAL A 6 16.58 4.52 -34.82
N CYS A 7 16.68 5.45 -35.77
CA CYS A 7 16.17 6.82 -35.62
C CYS A 7 14.81 6.95 -36.32
N HIS A 8 13.81 7.44 -35.62
CA HIS A 8 12.51 7.79 -36.21
C HIS A 8 12.47 9.30 -36.57
N TRP A 9 12.10 9.59 -37.79
CA TRP A 9 11.99 10.95 -38.32
C TRP A 9 10.54 11.42 -38.25
N GLY A 10 10.32 12.53 -37.57
CA GLY A 10 9.05 13.25 -37.61
C GLY A 10 9.28 14.64 -38.24
N VAL A 11 8.66 14.92 -39.39
CA VAL A 11 8.75 16.22 -40.08
C VAL A 11 7.56 17.09 -39.72
N ARG A 12 7.80 18.25 -39.12
CA ARG A 12 6.85 19.36 -39.07
C ARG A 12 7.44 20.52 -39.82
N LEU A 13 6.78 20.98 -40.87
CA LEU A 13 7.13 22.18 -41.61
C LEU A 13 6.47 23.43 -40.95
N SER A 14 7.30 24.29 -40.36
CA SER A 14 7.02 25.71 -40.18
C SER A 14 8.37 26.42 -40.06
N LEU A 15 8.54 27.53 -40.82
CA LEU A 15 9.78 28.32 -40.89
C LEU A 15 10.13 28.88 -39.50
N GLY A 16 11.15 28.34 -38.90
CA GLY A 16 11.79 28.75 -37.65
C GLY A 16 12.83 27.71 -37.28
N LEU A 17 14.01 28.12 -36.86
CA LEU A 17 15.13 27.24 -36.53
C LEU A 17 14.67 25.97 -35.79
N VAL A 18 14.75 24.82 -36.44
CA VAL A 18 14.45 23.52 -35.85
C VAL A 18 15.72 23.02 -35.19
N LEU A 19 15.77 23.13 -33.85
CA LEU A 19 16.68 22.32 -33.04
C LEU A 19 16.10 20.90 -33.02
N ILE A 20 16.64 20.02 -33.84
CA ILE A 20 16.31 18.59 -33.80
C ILE A 20 17.07 18.02 -32.62
N SER A 21 16.42 17.86 -31.46
CA SER A 21 16.92 17.02 -30.40
C SER A 21 16.60 15.56 -30.77
N CYS A 22 17.59 14.84 -31.28
CA CYS A 22 17.51 13.37 -31.35
C CYS A 22 17.63 12.80 -29.94
N ALA A 23 16.51 12.48 -29.30
CA ALA A 23 16.53 11.63 -28.14
C ALA A 23 16.89 10.20 -28.63
N CYS A 24 18.14 9.80 -28.43
CA CYS A 24 18.55 8.41 -28.60
C CYS A 24 17.95 7.61 -27.45
N VAL A 25 16.87 6.87 -27.70
CA VAL A 25 16.38 5.86 -26.73
C VAL A 25 17.46 4.78 -26.63
N ALA A 26 17.97 4.55 -25.43
CA ALA A 26 18.93 3.48 -25.18
C ALA A 26 18.32 2.11 -25.56
N ALA A 27 19.13 1.22 -26.14
CA ALA A 27 18.64 -0.12 -26.39
C ALA A 27 18.46 -0.85 -25.05
N PRO A 28 17.37 -1.61 -24.84
CA PRO A 28 17.13 -2.35 -23.59
C PRO A 28 18.31 -3.24 -23.17
N ASP A 29 19.05 -3.78 -24.10
CA ASP A 29 20.25 -4.61 -23.86
C ASP A 29 21.39 -3.82 -23.18
N ASP A 30 21.55 -2.53 -23.47
CA ASP A 30 22.61 -1.71 -22.88
C ASP A 30 22.34 -1.49 -21.38
N MET A 31 21.09 -1.21 -20.99
CA MET A 31 20.72 -1.06 -19.58
C MET A 31 20.79 -2.37 -18.80
N ASN A 32 20.34 -3.48 -19.38
CA ASN A 32 20.48 -4.80 -18.75
C ASN A 32 21.96 -5.16 -18.49
N LYS A 33 22.83 -4.87 -19.45
CA LYS A 33 24.27 -5.10 -19.33
C LYS A 33 24.87 -4.19 -18.24
N TRP A 34 24.52 -2.90 -18.27
CA TRP A 34 24.99 -1.94 -17.28
C TRP A 34 24.53 -2.34 -15.88
N PHE A 35 23.25 -2.62 -15.69
CA PHE A 35 22.69 -2.97 -14.38
C PHE A 35 23.26 -4.26 -13.80
N ARG A 36 23.51 -5.26 -14.66
CA ARG A 36 24.20 -6.50 -14.25
C ARG A 36 25.60 -6.20 -13.73
N GLY A 37 26.37 -5.39 -14.43
CA GLY A 37 27.72 -4.97 -13.98
C GLY A 37 27.66 -4.12 -12.73
N PHE A 38 26.68 -3.21 -12.62
CA PHE A 38 26.47 -2.38 -11.44
C PHE A 38 26.18 -3.24 -10.20
N LYS A 39 25.24 -4.19 -10.25
CA LYS A 39 24.92 -5.07 -9.11
C LYS A 39 26.10 -5.90 -8.61
N GLN A 40 27.06 -6.24 -9.48
CA GLN A 40 28.26 -7.00 -9.09
C GLN A 40 29.27 -6.16 -8.27
N GLN A 41 29.24 -4.85 -8.39
CA GLN A 41 30.22 -3.95 -7.81
C GLN A 41 29.65 -3.00 -6.75
N ALA A 42 28.34 -2.73 -6.83
CA ALA A 42 27.67 -1.78 -5.95
C ALA A 42 27.54 -2.33 -4.53
N SER A 43 27.76 -1.45 -3.54
CA SER A 43 27.32 -1.70 -2.18
C SER A 43 25.78 -1.69 -2.07
N HIS A 44 25.24 -2.23 -0.98
CA HIS A 44 23.82 -2.13 -0.69
C HIS A 44 23.32 -0.66 -0.69
N ILE A 45 24.14 0.26 -0.17
CA ILE A 45 23.84 1.69 -0.18
C ILE A 45 23.69 2.22 -1.61
N GLN A 46 24.61 1.91 -2.50
CA GLN A 46 24.56 2.36 -3.89
C GLN A 46 23.38 1.74 -4.66
N LEU A 47 23.08 0.46 -4.42
CA LEU A 47 21.92 -0.19 -4.97
C LEU A 47 20.62 0.48 -4.49
N TYR A 48 20.53 0.77 -3.19
CA TYR A 48 19.37 1.44 -2.60
C TYR A 48 19.19 2.86 -3.19
N GLN A 49 20.26 3.63 -3.32
CA GLN A 49 20.24 4.96 -3.93
C GLN A 49 19.76 4.93 -5.39
N LEU A 50 20.20 3.94 -6.17
CA LEU A 50 19.74 3.74 -7.54
C LEU A 50 18.22 3.44 -7.58
N LEU A 51 17.77 2.50 -6.73
CA LEU A 51 16.36 2.11 -6.66
C LEU A 51 15.46 3.22 -6.11
N TRP A 52 15.99 4.07 -5.23
CA TRP A 52 15.28 5.26 -4.76
C TRP A 52 15.02 6.24 -5.90
N ALA A 53 16.03 6.47 -6.74
CA ALA A 53 15.93 7.39 -7.88
C ALA A 53 15.16 6.82 -9.08
N LEU A 54 15.01 5.50 -9.16
CA LEU A 54 14.27 4.82 -10.23
C LEU A 54 12.82 5.34 -10.30
N PRO A 55 12.34 5.82 -11.47
CA PRO A 55 10.94 6.10 -11.66
C PRO A 55 10.07 4.87 -11.38
N LYS A 56 9.05 5.03 -10.55
CA LYS A 56 8.10 3.98 -10.22
C LYS A 56 6.75 4.31 -10.85
N GLY A 57 6.00 3.29 -11.25
CA GLY A 57 4.68 3.44 -11.85
C GLY A 57 3.63 3.81 -10.81
N GLY A 58 2.95 2.82 -10.28
CA GLY A 58 1.92 2.99 -9.26
C GLY A 58 2.09 2.01 -8.11
N ASP A 59 1.45 2.33 -6.99
CA ASP A 59 1.14 1.40 -5.91
C ASP A 59 -0.37 1.13 -5.94
N LEU A 60 -0.76 -0.12 -6.09
CA LEU A 60 -2.14 -0.55 -6.32
C LEU A 60 -2.76 -1.26 -5.12
N HIS A 61 -1.94 -1.63 -4.12
CA HIS A 61 -2.34 -2.35 -2.93
C HIS A 61 -1.78 -1.63 -1.69
N HIS A 62 -2.60 -0.73 -1.16
CA HIS A 62 -2.17 0.19 -0.11
C HIS A 62 -3.34 0.49 0.83
N HIS A 63 -3.20 0.11 2.09
CA HIS A 63 -4.17 0.40 3.14
C HIS A 63 -3.83 1.74 3.79
N LEU A 64 -4.61 2.80 3.55
CA LEU A 64 -4.29 4.14 4.04
C LEU A 64 -4.01 4.18 5.54
N SER A 65 -4.83 3.48 6.34
CA SER A 65 -4.67 3.45 7.80
C SER A 65 -3.45 2.65 8.25
N GLY A 66 -3.09 1.55 7.57
CA GLY A 66 -1.88 0.80 7.87
C GLY A 66 -0.60 1.43 7.29
N ALA A 67 -0.75 2.32 6.32
CA ALA A 67 0.38 3.01 5.69
C ALA A 67 0.88 4.25 6.44
N GLY A 68 0.19 4.69 7.49
CA GLY A 68 0.65 5.76 8.36
C GLY A 68 1.82 5.30 9.23
N PHE A 69 2.97 5.91 9.10
CA PHE A 69 4.07 5.64 10.03
C PHE A 69 3.70 6.02 11.46
N SER A 70 4.20 5.29 12.44
CA SER A 70 3.81 5.47 13.84
C SER A 70 4.02 6.88 14.36
N GLU A 71 5.12 7.54 13.95
CA GLU A 71 5.37 8.94 14.26
C GLU A 71 4.38 9.90 13.61
N TRP A 72 3.85 9.59 12.42
CA TRP A 72 2.81 10.41 11.78
C TRP A 72 1.49 10.33 12.54
N TRP A 73 1.10 9.11 12.95
CA TRP A 73 -0.07 8.91 13.80
C TRP A 73 0.00 9.77 15.06
N TYR A 74 1.10 9.66 15.79
CA TYR A 74 1.29 10.44 17.03
C TYR A 74 1.28 11.94 16.80
N ASP A 75 2.09 12.41 15.85
CA ASP A 75 2.28 13.85 15.59
C ASP A 75 1.00 14.53 15.05
N ILE A 76 0.19 13.80 14.25
CA ILE A 76 -1.08 14.34 13.76
C ILE A 76 -2.13 14.28 14.88
N ALA A 77 -2.27 13.15 15.57
CA ALA A 77 -3.25 12.97 16.63
C ALA A 77 -3.08 13.96 17.80
N THR A 78 -1.84 14.38 18.09
CA THR A 78 -1.54 15.34 19.14
C THR A 78 -1.51 16.82 18.66
N SER A 79 -1.86 17.09 17.41
CA SER A 79 -1.93 18.45 16.83
C SER A 79 -3.37 18.87 16.56
N PRO A 80 -3.98 19.75 17.38
CA PRO A 80 -5.37 20.15 17.17
C PRO A 80 -5.65 20.76 15.78
N GLN A 81 -4.66 21.42 15.18
CA GLN A 81 -4.78 22.02 13.85
C GLN A 81 -4.86 20.97 12.74
N ARG A 82 -4.28 19.78 12.94
CA ARG A 82 -4.23 18.71 11.95
C ARG A 82 -5.28 17.64 12.18
N ASN A 83 -5.66 17.40 13.44
CA ASN A 83 -6.63 16.37 13.78
C ASN A 83 -8.08 16.88 13.86
N GLY A 84 -8.35 18.16 13.50
CA GLY A 84 -9.70 18.73 13.56
C GLY A 84 -10.15 19.12 14.98
N GLY A 85 -9.24 19.28 15.93
CA GLY A 85 -9.53 19.67 17.31
C GLY A 85 -9.98 18.50 18.20
N TYR A 86 -9.71 17.25 17.81
CA TYR A 86 -10.01 16.09 18.66
C TYR A 86 -8.98 15.93 19.76
N GLU A 87 -9.41 15.42 20.92
CA GLU A 87 -8.54 15.02 22.01
C GLU A 87 -8.53 13.51 22.16
N TYR A 88 -7.35 12.93 22.40
CA TYR A 88 -7.15 11.50 22.51
C TYR A 88 -6.52 11.10 23.83
N PHE A 89 -6.96 9.95 24.32
CA PHE A 89 -6.44 9.29 25.51
C PHE A 89 -5.95 7.88 25.12
N THR A 90 -4.83 7.46 25.66
CA THR A 90 -4.29 6.12 25.41
C THR A 90 -4.11 5.36 26.73
N LYS A 91 -4.34 4.04 26.67
CA LYS A 91 -4.22 3.16 27.83
C LYS A 91 -2.76 2.92 28.15
N THR A 92 -2.30 3.34 29.32
CA THR A 92 -0.89 3.21 29.75
C THR A 92 -0.67 2.26 30.92
N ARG A 93 -1.75 1.75 31.53
CA ARG A 93 -1.72 0.75 32.59
C ARG A 93 -2.98 -0.11 32.58
N ILE A 94 -2.93 -1.22 33.26
CA ILE A 94 -4.04 -2.17 33.39
C ILE A 94 -4.35 -2.34 34.87
N LEU A 95 -5.57 -1.97 35.27
CA LEU A 95 -6.07 -2.07 36.64
C LEU A 95 -7.16 -3.11 36.80
N HIS A 96 -7.45 -3.88 35.73
CA HIS A 96 -8.49 -4.93 35.72
C HIS A 96 -9.90 -4.43 36.09
N CYS A 97 -10.25 -3.19 35.76
CA CYS A 97 -11.51 -2.54 36.14
C CYS A 97 -12.77 -3.28 35.70
N ARG A 98 -12.70 -4.04 34.60
CA ARG A 98 -13.79 -4.90 34.08
C ARG A 98 -13.57 -6.39 34.37
N GLY A 99 -12.61 -6.73 35.22
CA GLY A 99 -12.21 -8.13 35.38
C GLY A 99 -11.65 -8.71 34.07
N TYR A 100 -11.93 -9.98 33.82
CA TYR A 100 -11.49 -10.69 32.61
C TYR A 100 -12.51 -10.61 31.46
N GLY A 101 -13.18 -9.48 31.24
CA GLY A 101 -14.21 -9.29 30.23
C GLY A 101 -13.94 -9.94 28.85
N THR A 102 -14.89 -9.86 27.96
CA THR A 102 -14.77 -10.41 26.59
C THR A 102 -14.15 -9.43 25.64
N ASN A 103 -13.35 -9.91 24.69
CA ASN A 103 -12.87 -9.16 23.55
C ASN A 103 -13.86 -9.30 22.39
N GLU A 104 -14.16 -8.22 21.68
CA GLU A 104 -15.05 -8.22 20.51
C GLU A 104 -14.52 -9.13 19.38
N PHE A 105 -13.21 -9.28 19.28
CA PHE A 105 -12.53 -10.04 18.21
C PHE A 105 -12.04 -11.42 18.64
N GLY A 106 -12.22 -11.79 19.91
CA GLY A 106 -11.76 -13.09 20.43
C GLY A 106 -12.11 -13.30 21.89
N PRO A 107 -11.77 -14.47 22.46
CA PRO A 107 -12.12 -14.84 23.83
C PRO A 107 -11.26 -14.16 24.90
N ASN A 108 -10.16 -13.52 24.53
CA ASN A 108 -9.22 -12.92 25.47
C ASN A 108 -9.69 -11.54 25.94
N PRO A 109 -9.48 -11.21 27.21
CA PRO A 109 -9.79 -9.90 27.73
C PRO A 109 -8.92 -8.82 27.06
N GLN A 110 -9.49 -7.61 26.94
CA GLN A 110 -8.81 -6.48 26.31
C GLN A 110 -7.78 -5.82 27.25
N TYR A 111 -6.76 -6.55 27.64
CA TYR A 111 -5.60 -6.00 28.37
C TYR A 111 -4.57 -5.42 27.42
N LEU A 112 -5.05 -4.58 26.50
CA LEU A 112 -4.22 -4.02 25.46
C LEU A 112 -3.72 -2.64 25.87
N LEU A 113 -2.43 -2.52 26.15
CA LEU A 113 -1.78 -1.21 26.32
C LEU A 113 -1.77 -0.44 25.00
N PHE A 114 -1.78 0.87 25.11
CA PHE A 114 -1.78 1.83 24.00
C PHE A 114 -3.02 1.83 23.10
N ARG A 115 -4.10 1.14 23.50
CA ARG A 115 -5.40 1.37 22.87
C ARG A 115 -5.79 2.84 23.04
N THR A 116 -6.08 3.51 21.92
CA THR A 116 -6.32 4.94 21.89
C THR A 116 -7.79 5.24 21.59
N ILE A 117 -8.39 6.11 22.41
CA ILE A 117 -9.79 6.51 22.33
C ILE A 117 -9.90 8.05 22.32
N GLN A 118 -10.95 8.59 21.74
CA GLN A 118 -11.23 10.02 21.79
C GLN A 118 -11.89 10.44 23.12
N ALA A 119 -11.90 11.75 23.39
CA ALA A 119 -12.41 12.31 24.62
C ALA A 119 -13.85 11.89 24.93
N SER A 120 -14.73 11.82 23.94
CA SER A 120 -16.13 11.38 24.15
C SER A 120 -16.22 9.93 24.67
N SER A 121 -15.40 9.03 24.16
CA SER A 121 -15.32 7.65 24.66
C SER A 121 -14.67 7.59 26.05
N TYR A 122 -13.63 8.40 26.29
CA TYR A 122 -13.00 8.50 27.61
C TYR A 122 -13.98 8.98 28.68
N GLU A 123 -14.81 10.00 28.39
CA GLU A 123 -15.80 10.51 29.34
C GLU A 123 -16.88 9.48 29.72
N ALA A 124 -17.18 8.55 28.82
CA ALA A 124 -18.13 7.45 29.05
C ALA A 124 -17.57 6.31 29.92
N LEU A 125 -16.26 6.28 30.20
CA LEU A 125 -15.62 5.26 31.03
C LEU A 125 -15.97 5.47 32.52
N SER A 126 -15.93 4.36 33.28
CA SER A 126 -16.01 4.41 34.74
C SER A 126 -14.77 5.07 35.35
N ASP A 127 -14.88 5.55 36.61
CA ASP A 127 -13.76 6.19 37.32
C ASP A 127 -12.53 5.26 37.43
N CYS A 128 -12.73 3.97 37.57
CA CYS A 128 -11.64 2.99 37.55
C CYS A 128 -10.97 2.94 36.18
N GLU A 129 -11.74 2.79 35.10
CA GLU A 129 -11.20 2.71 33.74
C GLU A 129 -10.51 3.98 33.31
N LYS A 130 -11.02 5.16 33.69
CA LYS A 130 -10.36 6.46 33.43
C LYS A 130 -8.93 6.50 33.97
N GLN A 131 -8.66 5.82 35.08
CA GLN A 131 -7.32 5.74 35.66
C GLN A 131 -6.35 4.89 34.83
N GLU A 132 -6.84 4.03 33.92
CA GLU A 132 -5.98 3.28 33.00
C GLU A 132 -5.45 4.11 31.84
N TYR A 133 -6.08 5.25 31.55
CA TYR A 133 -5.77 6.12 30.42
C TYR A 133 -5.12 7.43 30.84
N GLN A 134 -4.36 8.01 29.93
CA GLN A 134 -3.86 9.37 30.05
C GLN A 134 -3.93 10.09 28.71
N PRO A 135 -3.94 11.43 28.67
CA PRO A 135 -3.91 12.17 27.39
C PRO A 135 -2.74 11.72 26.52
N LEU A 136 -3.00 11.45 25.25
CA LEU A 136 -1.96 11.03 24.30
C LEU A 136 -0.83 12.07 24.19
N SER A 137 -1.18 13.35 24.27
CA SER A 137 -0.23 14.48 24.25
C SER A 137 0.64 14.60 25.50
N ALA A 138 0.29 13.90 26.60
CA ALA A 138 0.99 13.97 27.89
C ALA A 138 1.89 12.73 28.16
N LEU A 139 2.15 11.91 27.15
CA LEU A 139 3.06 10.77 27.29
C LEU A 139 4.48 11.23 27.61
N SER A 140 5.15 10.56 28.55
CA SER A 140 6.60 10.71 28.74
C SER A 140 7.35 10.28 27.46
N ALA A 141 8.62 10.64 27.33
CA ALA A 141 9.43 10.23 26.19
C ALA A 141 9.49 8.70 26.02
N GLU A 142 9.59 7.97 27.12
CA GLU A 142 9.59 6.51 27.15
C GLU A 142 8.23 5.93 26.73
N GLN A 143 7.13 6.48 27.27
CA GLN A 143 5.78 6.06 26.90
C GLN A 143 5.47 6.38 25.44
N LYS A 144 5.90 7.55 24.93
CA LYS A 144 5.79 7.90 23.51
C LYS A 144 6.53 6.86 22.65
N GLN A 145 7.77 6.52 22.98
CA GLN A 145 8.51 5.53 22.22
C GLN A 145 7.83 4.16 22.28
N ALA A 146 7.31 3.76 23.42
CA ALA A 146 6.56 2.51 23.57
C ALA A 146 5.26 2.53 22.76
N PHE A 147 4.53 3.66 22.72
CA PHE A 147 3.37 3.84 21.86
C PHE A 147 3.76 3.69 20.38
N LEU A 148 4.82 4.38 19.92
CA LEU A 148 5.29 4.28 18.54
C LEU A 148 5.64 2.84 18.15
N ASN A 149 6.34 2.13 19.05
CA ASN A 149 6.71 0.73 18.80
C ASN A 149 5.48 -0.20 18.81
N SER A 150 4.43 0.13 19.57
CA SER A 150 3.26 -0.73 19.73
C SER A 150 2.39 -0.85 18.47
N ILE A 151 2.56 0.04 17.51
CA ILE A 151 1.84 0.06 16.22
C ILE A 151 2.76 -0.25 15.02
N ARG A 152 3.96 -0.79 15.29
CA ARG A 152 4.89 -1.32 14.28
C ARG A 152 5.12 -2.80 14.51
N LEU A 153 5.18 -3.56 13.44
CA LEU A 153 5.52 -4.98 13.47
C LEU A 153 7.05 -5.11 13.33
N ASP A 154 7.79 -4.86 14.42
CA ASP A 154 9.24 -4.72 14.41
C ASP A 154 9.97 -5.65 15.40
N LYS A 155 9.25 -6.53 16.11
CA LYS A 155 9.84 -7.48 17.06
C LYS A 155 9.87 -8.89 16.50
N ALA A 156 10.90 -9.64 16.84
CA ALA A 156 11.08 -11.01 16.35
C ALA A 156 9.98 -12.01 16.78
N HIS A 157 9.19 -11.67 17.79
CA HIS A 157 8.08 -12.50 18.27
C HIS A 157 6.71 -12.01 17.79
N GLU A 158 6.66 -10.91 17.05
CA GLU A 158 5.46 -10.39 16.43
C GLU A 158 5.28 -11.03 15.05
N GLY A 159 4.03 -11.30 14.68
CA GLY A 159 3.66 -11.88 13.41
C GLY A 159 2.21 -11.55 13.07
N ARG A 160 1.57 -12.38 12.22
CA ARG A 160 0.20 -12.13 11.74
C ARG A 160 -0.83 -11.96 12.86
N ASN A 161 -0.72 -12.71 13.96
CA ASN A 161 -1.67 -12.61 15.06
C ASN A 161 -1.55 -11.26 15.77
N GLU A 162 -0.35 -10.78 16.04
CA GLU A 162 -0.12 -9.45 16.62
C GLU A 162 -0.66 -8.37 15.69
N PHE A 163 -0.39 -8.46 14.40
CA PHE A 163 -0.89 -7.51 13.41
C PHE A 163 -2.42 -7.47 13.37
N PHE A 164 -3.09 -8.59 13.10
CA PHE A 164 -4.54 -8.63 12.92
C PHE A 164 -5.33 -8.40 14.21
N GLU A 165 -4.81 -8.83 15.36
CA GLU A 165 -5.56 -8.83 16.62
C GLU A 165 -5.22 -7.66 17.53
N THR A 166 -4.04 -7.03 17.43
CA THR A 166 -3.64 -6.02 18.40
C THR A 166 -3.30 -4.66 17.80
N HIS A 167 -2.54 -4.59 16.70
CA HIS A 167 -2.11 -3.31 16.12
C HIS A 167 -3.30 -2.43 15.72
N TRP A 168 -4.28 -2.99 15.03
CA TRP A 168 -5.51 -2.28 14.63
C TRP A 168 -6.33 -1.82 15.83
N GLN A 169 -6.38 -2.61 16.91
CA GLN A 169 -7.08 -2.23 18.14
C GLN A 169 -6.36 -1.11 18.91
N ARG A 170 -5.05 -0.96 18.75
CA ARG A 170 -4.30 0.15 19.35
C ARG A 170 -4.59 1.46 18.64
N LEU A 171 -4.65 1.48 17.32
CA LEU A 171 -5.06 2.65 16.53
C LEU A 171 -6.52 3.02 16.81
N ASN A 172 -7.42 2.03 16.88
CA ASN A 172 -8.81 2.14 17.29
C ASN A 172 -9.51 3.40 16.75
N GLU A 173 -9.88 4.37 17.63
CA GLU A 173 -10.62 5.57 17.25
C GLU A 173 -9.76 6.62 16.50
N LEU A 174 -8.45 6.47 16.45
CA LEU A 174 -7.62 7.31 15.57
C LEU A 174 -7.99 7.12 14.10
N VAL A 175 -8.29 5.88 13.67
CA VAL A 175 -8.67 5.58 12.27
C VAL A 175 -10.07 6.09 11.93
N ALA A 176 -10.91 6.36 12.92
CA ALA A 176 -12.24 6.93 12.73
C ALA A 176 -12.23 8.46 12.51
N ASN A 177 -11.08 9.11 12.68
CA ASN A 177 -10.93 10.55 12.45
C ASN A 177 -10.51 10.84 11.01
N PRO A 178 -11.38 11.42 10.16
CA PRO A 178 -11.08 11.65 8.76
C PRO A 178 -10.01 12.74 8.54
N HIS A 179 -9.85 13.68 9.50
CA HIS A 179 -8.78 14.68 9.41
C HIS A 179 -7.40 14.04 9.56
N ILE A 180 -7.25 13.08 10.51
CA ILE A 180 -6.02 12.30 10.64
C ILE A 180 -5.77 11.50 9.35
N GLY A 181 -6.78 10.78 8.86
CA GLY A 181 -6.68 10.02 7.61
C GLY A 181 -6.26 10.88 6.42
N ALA A 182 -6.85 12.07 6.25
CA ALA A 182 -6.50 13.01 5.18
C ALA A 182 -5.04 13.51 5.29
N HIS A 183 -4.56 13.78 6.50
CA HIS A 183 -3.16 14.16 6.70
C HIS A 183 -2.19 13.00 6.48
N ILE A 184 -2.55 11.76 6.84
CA ILE A 184 -1.78 10.56 6.52
C ILE A 184 -1.72 10.36 5.01
N LEU A 185 -2.83 10.59 4.28
CA LEU A 185 -2.85 10.55 2.82
C LEU A 185 -1.85 11.54 2.22
N LEU A 186 -1.86 12.80 2.66
CA LEU A 186 -0.90 13.81 2.22
C LEU A 186 0.56 13.39 2.51
N LYS A 187 0.82 12.84 3.69
CA LYS A 187 2.15 12.34 4.06
C LYS A 187 2.61 11.19 3.16
N ASN A 188 1.72 10.24 2.84
CA ASN A 188 2.01 9.16 1.90
C ASN A 188 2.27 9.71 0.49
N MET A 189 1.46 10.65 -0.01
CA MET A 189 1.71 11.30 -1.31
C MET A 189 3.09 11.94 -1.37
N GLN A 190 3.50 12.66 -0.33
CA GLN A 190 4.83 13.29 -0.24
C GLN A 190 5.96 12.26 -0.21
N ALA A 191 5.82 11.20 0.58
CA ALA A 191 6.79 10.11 0.65
C ALA A 191 6.93 9.38 -0.69
N PHE A 192 5.83 8.98 -1.29
CA PHE A 192 5.81 8.31 -2.60
C PHE A 192 6.37 9.19 -3.73
N ALA A 193 6.07 10.50 -3.72
CA ALA A 193 6.67 11.43 -4.68
C ALA A 193 8.20 11.44 -4.58
N SER A 194 8.76 11.42 -3.35
CA SER A 194 10.21 11.36 -3.14
C SER A 194 10.84 10.04 -3.58
N GLU A 195 10.04 8.97 -3.65
CA GLU A 195 10.42 7.66 -4.17
C GLU A 195 10.23 7.50 -5.68
N GLY A 196 9.73 8.53 -6.36
CA GLY A 196 9.51 8.52 -7.81
C GLY A 196 8.19 7.91 -8.27
N LEU A 197 7.23 7.63 -7.37
CA LEU A 197 5.89 7.14 -7.71
C LEU A 197 5.07 8.25 -8.39
N GLN A 198 4.21 7.87 -9.35
CA GLN A 198 3.31 8.80 -10.04
C GLN A 198 1.82 8.51 -9.83
N TYR A 199 1.45 7.32 -9.37
CA TYR A 199 0.07 6.89 -9.20
C TYR A 199 -0.12 6.07 -7.93
N LEU A 200 -1.21 6.31 -7.21
CA LEU A 200 -1.56 5.58 -5.98
C LEU A 200 -3.04 5.21 -6.01
N GLU A 201 -3.34 3.92 -5.87
CA GLU A 201 -4.66 3.45 -5.44
C GLU A 201 -4.60 3.09 -3.96
N THR A 202 -5.41 3.75 -3.14
CA THR A 202 -5.40 3.53 -1.69
C THR A 202 -6.79 3.24 -1.16
N GLN A 203 -6.89 2.42 -0.14
CA GLN A 203 -8.17 2.07 0.47
C GLN A 203 -8.59 3.16 1.46
N VAL A 204 -9.75 3.76 1.21
CA VAL A 204 -10.38 4.80 2.05
C VAL A 204 -11.83 4.44 2.31
N ASN A 205 -12.17 4.16 3.56
CA ASN A 205 -13.54 3.95 4.01
C ASN A 205 -14.07 5.21 4.68
N VAL A 206 -15.33 5.56 4.42
CA VAL A 206 -15.96 6.81 4.87
C VAL A 206 -17.18 6.61 5.78
N ASP A 207 -17.60 5.37 6.00
CA ASP A 207 -18.83 5.01 6.70
C ASP A 207 -18.70 4.86 8.23
N ARG A 208 -17.47 5.01 8.77
CA ARG A 208 -17.18 4.81 10.20
C ARG A 208 -16.61 6.04 10.88
N ALA A 209 -16.57 7.15 10.19
CA ALA A 209 -16.02 8.38 10.73
C ALA A 209 -16.96 9.00 11.79
N GLN A 210 -16.36 9.63 12.79
CA GLN A 210 -17.06 10.30 13.86
C GLN A 210 -16.52 11.73 14.00
N ASP A 211 -17.36 12.65 14.50
CA ASP A 211 -16.92 13.98 14.91
C ASP A 211 -16.19 13.95 16.28
N ASN A 212 -15.68 15.08 16.72
CA ASN A 212 -14.97 15.21 18.01
C ASN A 212 -15.87 15.03 19.26
N LYS A 213 -17.17 14.81 19.07
CA LYS A 213 -18.13 14.48 20.12
C LYS A 213 -18.59 13.03 20.09
N GLY A 214 -18.06 12.24 19.12
CA GLY A 214 -18.44 10.85 18.93
C GLY A 214 -19.69 10.64 18.10
N ASN A 215 -20.26 11.68 17.47
CA ASN A 215 -21.41 11.52 16.57
C ASN A 215 -20.91 11.01 15.20
N PRO A 216 -21.65 10.08 14.55
CA PRO A 216 -21.32 9.64 13.20
C PRO A 216 -21.33 10.80 12.20
N LEU A 217 -20.31 10.88 11.36
CA LEU A 217 -20.30 11.73 10.17
C LEU A 217 -20.95 10.98 9.00
N SER A 218 -21.61 11.72 8.10
CA SER A 218 -22.08 11.08 6.87
C SER A 218 -20.91 10.69 5.96
N PRO A 219 -21.07 9.69 5.10
CA PRO A 219 -20.05 9.31 4.13
C PRO A 219 -19.60 10.48 3.25
N GLU A 220 -20.54 11.35 2.84
CA GLU A 220 -20.27 12.54 2.02
C GLU A 220 -19.45 13.59 2.79
N GLN A 221 -19.78 13.82 4.06
CA GLN A 221 -19.00 14.73 4.93
C GLN A 221 -17.56 14.22 5.09
N THR A 222 -17.43 12.92 5.32
CA THR A 222 -16.13 12.25 5.43
C THR A 222 -15.34 12.34 4.14
N LEU A 223 -15.96 12.02 3.00
CA LEU A 223 -15.31 12.09 1.68
C LEU A 223 -14.85 13.52 1.36
N SER A 224 -15.67 14.53 1.68
CA SER A 224 -15.32 15.94 1.45
C SER A 224 -13.98 16.31 2.11
N ILE A 225 -13.69 15.85 3.33
CA ILE A 225 -12.44 16.12 4.03
C ILE A 225 -11.22 15.57 3.24
N TYR A 226 -11.34 14.38 2.68
CA TYR A 226 -10.28 13.81 1.83
C TYR A 226 -10.12 14.55 0.51
N LEU A 227 -11.23 14.93 -0.13
CA LEU A 227 -11.21 15.69 -1.39
C LEU A 227 -10.60 17.07 -1.21
N ASP A 228 -10.90 17.76 -0.12
CA ASP A 228 -10.30 19.05 0.22
C ASP A 228 -8.79 18.92 0.40
N MET A 229 -8.32 17.84 1.04
CA MET A 229 -6.89 17.56 1.16
C MET A 229 -6.24 17.32 -0.21
N LEU A 230 -6.85 16.52 -1.07
CA LEU A 230 -6.35 16.27 -2.43
C LEU A 230 -6.34 17.55 -3.29
N ALA A 231 -7.29 18.46 -3.06
CA ALA A 231 -7.34 19.76 -3.74
C ALA A 231 -6.29 20.77 -3.23
N SER A 232 -5.63 20.49 -2.10
CA SER A 232 -4.66 21.40 -1.48
C SER A 232 -3.42 21.62 -2.36
N PRO A 233 -2.76 22.81 -2.25
CA PRO A 233 -1.51 23.08 -2.96
C PRO A 233 -0.42 22.05 -2.62
N GLN A 234 -0.37 21.57 -1.37
CA GLN A 234 0.62 20.60 -0.90
C GLN A 234 0.44 19.23 -1.59
N ALA A 235 -0.81 18.76 -1.70
CA ALA A 235 -1.09 17.50 -2.40
C ALA A 235 -0.78 17.62 -3.91
N LYS A 236 -1.21 18.69 -4.54
CA LYS A 236 -0.94 18.95 -5.97
C LYS A 236 0.56 19.04 -6.28
N ALA A 237 1.34 19.63 -5.38
CA ALA A 237 2.79 19.76 -5.54
C ALA A 237 3.54 18.42 -5.55
N THR A 238 2.94 17.34 -5.06
CA THR A 238 3.54 16.00 -5.10
C THR A 238 3.59 15.41 -6.50
N GLY A 239 2.69 15.81 -7.39
CA GLY A 239 2.54 15.22 -8.73
C GLY A 239 1.98 13.78 -8.72
N VAL A 240 1.65 13.22 -7.56
CA VAL A 240 1.07 11.88 -7.46
C VAL A 240 -0.44 11.95 -7.69
N THR A 241 -0.91 11.19 -8.68
CA THR A 241 -2.35 11.00 -8.92
C THR A 241 -2.89 9.95 -7.96
N VAL A 242 -3.96 10.27 -7.24
CA VAL A 242 -4.58 9.36 -6.26
C VAL A 242 -5.97 8.94 -6.73
N ARG A 243 -6.30 7.66 -6.51
CA ARG A 243 -7.65 7.10 -6.60
C ARG A 243 -7.93 6.24 -5.38
N PHE A 244 -9.20 6.12 -5.01
CA PHE A 244 -9.62 5.33 -3.86
C PHE A 244 -10.20 3.99 -4.28
N GLN A 245 -9.99 3.00 -3.42
CA GLN A 245 -10.75 1.75 -3.38
C GLN A 245 -11.55 1.73 -2.07
N TYR A 246 -12.73 1.14 -2.10
CA TYR A 246 -13.47 0.88 -0.86
C TYR A 246 -13.11 -0.49 -0.31
N ALA A 247 -12.70 -0.57 0.97
CA ALA A 247 -12.29 -1.82 1.59
C ALA A 247 -13.44 -2.52 2.32
N LEU A 248 -13.75 -3.77 1.93
CA LEU A 248 -14.71 -4.63 2.60
C LEU A 248 -14.00 -5.58 3.56
N LEU A 249 -14.26 -5.47 4.86
CA LEU A 249 -13.86 -6.49 5.85
C LEU A 249 -14.71 -7.75 5.65
N ARG A 250 -14.20 -8.71 4.88
CA ARG A 250 -14.94 -9.88 4.39
C ARG A 250 -15.41 -10.87 5.46
N PHE A 251 -14.79 -10.86 6.64
CA PHE A 251 -15.14 -11.75 7.76
C PHE A 251 -16.32 -11.26 8.60
N LEU A 252 -16.80 -10.03 8.41
CA LEU A 252 -17.92 -9.48 9.18
C LEU A 252 -19.23 -10.22 8.89
N PRO A 253 -20.11 -10.38 9.88
CA PRO A 253 -21.40 -11.07 9.69
C PRO A 253 -22.32 -10.42 8.64
N ASN A 254 -22.23 -9.10 8.48
CA ASN A 254 -23.07 -8.31 7.55
C ASN A 254 -22.32 -7.91 6.27
N ALA A 255 -21.23 -8.59 5.92
CA ALA A 255 -20.35 -8.20 4.81
C ALA A 255 -21.08 -8.14 3.45
N GLU A 256 -22.05 -9.03 3.20
CA GLU A 256 -22.82 -9.03 1.95
C GLU A 256 -23.74 -7.80 1.80
N SER A 257 -24.42 -7.41 2.86
CA SER A 257 -25.26 -6.19 2.84
C SER A 257 -24.39 -4.93 2.77
N HIS A 258 -23.25 -4.93 3.42
CA HIS A 258 -22.28 -3.84 3.34
C HIS A 258 -21.68 -3.72 1.93
N LEU A 259 -21.39 -4.84 1.28
CA LEU A 259 -20.94 -4.87 -0.11
C LEU A 259 -21.96 -4.20 -1.05
N ALA A 260 -23.27 -4.48 -0.84
CA ALA A 260 -24.32 -3.86 -1.64
C ALA A 260 -24.36 -2.32 -1.48
N TRP A 261 -24.19 -1.84 -0.27
CA TRP A 261 -24.08 -0.41 0.02
C TRP A 261 -22.81 0.20 -0.63
N MET A 262 -21.67 -0.48 -0.53
CA MET A 262 -20.42 -0.02 -1.16
C MET A 262 -20.55 0.11 -2.68
N TYR A 263 -21.23 -0.83 -3.32
CA TYR A 263 -21.49 -0.75 -4.77
C TYR A 263 -22.26 0.51 -5.15
N ASP A 264 -23.29 0.86 -4.37
CA ASP A 264 -24.08 2.07 -4.58
C ASP A 264 -23.23 3.33 -4.37
N PHE A 265 -22.45 3.38 -3.29
CA PHE A 265 -21.59 4.51 -2.97
C PHE A 265 -20.47 4.71 -4.00
N VAL A 266 -19.77 3.64 -4.39
CA VAL A 266 -18.71 3.70 -5.41
C VAL A 266 -19.27 4.10 -6.77
N ASP A 267 -20.48 3.66 -7.12
CA ASP A 267 -21.16 4.06 -8.37
C ASP A 267 -21.46 5.56 -8.42
N GLN A 268 -21.81 6.16 -7.29
CA GLN A 268 -22.09 7.59 -7.17
C GLN A 268 -20.81 8.46 -7.18
N HIS A 269 -19.64 7.88 -6.85
CA HIS A 269 -18.37 8.61 -6.67
C HIS A 269 -17.24 8.07 -7.56
N ARG A 270 -17.55 7.66 -8.81
CA ARG A 270 -16.59 7.06 -9.76
C ARG A 270 -15.46 7.99 -10.19
N ASP A 271 -15.57 9.27 -9.94
CA ASP A 271 -14.53 10.27 -10.18
C ASP A 271 -13.31 10.08 -9.26
N ILE A 272 -13.52 9.51 -8.08
CA ILE A 272 -12.47 9.25 -7.10
C ILE A 272 -12.36 7.78 -6.71
N TYR A 273 -13.48 7.05 -6.54
CA TYR A 273 -13.48 5.62 -6.25
C TYR A 273 -13.44 4.79 -7.54
N VAL A 274 -12.39 4.02 -7.70
CA VAL A 274 -12.15 3.24 -8.94
C VAL A 274 -12.46 1.75 -8.78
N GLY A 275 -12.71 1.27 -7.55
CA GLY A 275 -13.02 -0.13 -7.30
C GLY A 275 -13.29 -0.45 -5.84
N ILE A 276 -13.57 -1.72 -5.58
CA ILE A 276 -13.76 -2.30 -4.25
C ILE A 276 -12.69 -3.36 -4.02
N ASN A 277 -12.15 -3.39 -2.80
CA ASN A 277 -11.21 -4.40 -2.35
C ASN A 277 -11.82 -5.21 -1.21
N MET A 278 -11.74 -6.53 -1.26
CA MET A 278 -12.13 -7.40 -0.15
C MET A 278 -10.88 -7.75 0.64
N VAL A 279 -10.88 -7.36 1.91
CA VAL A 279 -9.72 -7.40 2.79
C VAL A 279 -10.00 -8.16 4.09
N GLY A 280 -8.97 -8.35 4.87
CA GLY A 280 -9.01 -8.98 6.18
C GLY A 280 -8.58 -10.44 6.13
N ARG A 281 -8.23 -10.96 7.30
CA ARG A 281 -7.62 -12.26 7.50
C ARG A 281 -8.34 -13.37 6.74
N GLU A 282 -7.57 -14.15 5.99
CA GLU A 282 -8.09 -15.16 5.06
C GLU A 282 -8.20 -16.55 5.71
N ASP A 283 -7.36 -16.84 6.71
CA ASP A 283 -7.22 -18.13 7.37
C ASP A 283 -8.24 -18.39 8.52
N ASN A 284 -9.37 -17.67 8.53
CA ASN A 284 -10.39 -17.77 9.59
C ASN A 284 -11.72 -18.39 9.14
N ASP A 285 -11.81 -18.90 7.92
CA ASP A 285 -12.99 -19.51 7.29
C ASP A 285 -14.27 -18.65 7.24
N LYS A 286 -14.20 -17.39 7.59
CA LYS A 286 -15.38 -16.52 7.64
C LYS A 286 -15.58 -15.71 6.35
N GLY A 287 -14.49 -15.39 5.65
CA GLY A 287 -14.45 -14.51 4.50
C GLY A 287 -14.12 -15.22 3.19
N TYR A 288 -14.40 -16.52 3.05
CA TYR A 288 -14.09 -17.26 1.83
C TYR A 288 -14.79 -16.64 0.61
N PRO A 289 -14.13 -16.59 -0.57
CA PRO A 289 -14.60 -15.79 -1.70
C PRO A 289 -16.00 -16.17 -2.17
N LEU A 290 -16.32 -17.45 -2.31
CA LEU A 290 -17.63 -17.89 -2.85
C LEU A 290 -18.83 -17.52 -1.96
N ARG A 291 -18.62 -17.13 -0.70
CA ARG A 291 -19.63 -16.51 0.16
C ARG A 291 -20.32 -15.33 -0.54
N PHE A 292 -19.58 -14.55 -1.31
CA PHE A 292 -20.05 -13.32 -1.95
C PHE A 292 -20.65 -13.53 -3.34
N LEU A 293 -20.60 -14.76 -3.88
CA LEU A 293 -21.07 -15.03 -5.25
C LEU A 293 -22.55 -14.65 -5.48
N PRO A 294 -23.51 -14.98 -4.60
CA PRO A 294 -24.91 -14.57 -4.79
C PRO A 294 -25.10 -13.06 -4.81
N ALA A 295 -24.45 -12.35 -3.88
CA ALA A 295 -24.51 -10.89 -3.81
C ALA A 295 -23.91 -10.25 -5.06
N LEU A 296 -22.71 -10.67 -5.47
CA LEU A 296 -22.03 -10.14 -6.66
C LEU A 296 -22.77 -10.41 -7.96
N ARG A 297 -23.45 -11.55 -8.09
CA ARG A 297 -24.33 -11.82 -9.26
C ARG A 297 -25.43 -10.78 -9.38
N SER A 298 -26.10 -10.45 -8.28
CA SER A 298 -27.14 -9.43 -8.25
C SER A 298 -26.58 -8.03 -8.51
N LEU A 299 -25.49 -7.68 -7.86
CA LEU A 299 -24.85 -6.36 -7.97
C LEU A 299 -24.35 -6.08 -9.38
N ARG A 300 -23.76 -7.06 -10.07
CA ARG A 300 -23.28 -6.90 -11.45
C ARG A 300 -24.38 -6.68 -12.47
N GLN A 301 -25.58 -7.16 -12.22
CA GLN A 301 -26.71 -6.83 -13.07
C GLN A 301 -27.08 -5.36 -12.99
N ARG A 302 -26.86 -4.74 -11.82
CA ARG A 302 -27.16 -3.33 -11.56
C ARG A 302 -25.96 -2.41 -11.83
N TYR A 303 -24.73 -2.86 -11.53
CA TYR A 303 -23.50 -2.06 -11.61
C TYR A 303 -22.43 -2.80 -12.43
N PRO A 304 -22.50 -2.81 -13.77
CA PRO A 304 -21.63 -3.68 -14.59
C PRO A 304 -20.14 -3.30 -14.59
N ALA A 305 -19.79 -2.06 -14.25
CA ALA A 305 -18.46 -1.51 -14.45
C ALA A 305 -17.70 -1.19 -13.15
N ILE A 306 -18.03 -1.80 -12.01
CA ILE A 306 -17.25 -1.65 -10.77
C ILE A 306 -16.15 -2.70 -10.75
N ASN A 307 -14.90 -2.22 -10.63
CA ASN A 307 -13.71 -3.07 -10.58
C ASN A 307 -13.56 -3.71 -9.21
N LEU A 308 -12.96 -4.90 -9.19
CA LEU A 308 -12.67 -5.65 -7.98
C LEU A 308 -11.19 -5.98 -7.90
N ALA A 309 -10.55 -5.58 -6.80
CA ALA A 309 -9.30 -6.12 -6.30
C ALA A 309 -9.61 -6.92 -5.04
N ILE A 310 -9.10 -8.13 -4.92
CA ILE A 310 -9.46 -9.00 -3.80
C ILE A 310 -8.19 -9.66 -3.26
N HIS A 311 -7.98 -9.60 -1.94
CA HIS A 311 -6.96 -10.39 -1.28
C HIS A 311 -7.29 -11.88 -1.43
N ALA A 312 -6.37 -12.64 -1.96
CA ALA A 312 -6.50 -14.09 -2.07
C ALA A 312 -5.14 -14.78 -2.13
N GLY A 313 -5.01 -15.87 -1.39
CA GLY A 313 -3.74 -16.58 -1.25
C GLY A 313 -2.79 -15.93 -0.25
N GLU A 314 -3.29 -15.09 0.65
CA GLU A 314 -2.57 -14.55 1.81
C GLU A 314 -2.61 -15.56 2.96
N VAL A 315 -2.11 -16.75 2.69
CA VAL A 315 -2.07 -17.88 3.62
C VAL A 315 -0.86 -18.77 3.32
N ASP A 316 -0.41 -19.48 4.31
CA ASP A 316 0.68 -20.47 4.23
C ASP A 316 0.19 -21.89 3.82
N GLU A 317 -1.11 -22.13 3.83
CA GLU A 317 -1.72 -23.40 3.41
C GLU A 317 -2.39 -23.28 2.04
N PRO A 318 -2.23 -24.29 1.15
CA PRO A 318 -2.90 -24.28 -0.14
C PRO A 318 -4.43 -24.24 0.01
N ASN A 319 -5.08 -23.35 -0.73
CA ASN A 319 -6.52 -23.26 -0.83
C ASN A 319 -6.97 -22.90 -2.26
N GLN A 320 -8.27 -22.78 -2.49
CA GLN A 320 -8.84 -22.42 -3.80
C GLN A 320 -9.22 -20.93 -3.88
N HIS A 321 -8.85 -20.11 -2.92
CA HIS A 321 -9.32 -18.74 -2.82
C HIS A 321 -8.94 -17.87 -4.02
N VAL A 322 -7.74 -18.04 -4.60
CA VAL A 322 -7.34 -17.30 -5.81
C VAL A 322 -8.26 -17.65 -6.97
N LYS A 323 -8.49 -18.93 -7.22
CA LYS A 323 -9.39 -19.43 -8.28
C LYS A 323 -10.83 -18.94 -8.08
N ASP A 324 -11.35 -19.08 -6.87
CA ASP A 324 -12.68 -18.63 -6.51
C ASP A 324 -12.83 -17.11 -6.67
N THR A 325 -11.81 -16.36 -6.34
CA THR A 325 -11.76 -14.91 -6.49
C THR A 325 -11.81 -14.48 -7.97
N LEU A 326 -11.14 -15.21 -8.85
CA LEU A 326 -11.26 -15.00 -10.29
C LEU A 326 -12.68 -15.32 -10.78
N LEU A 327 -13.33 -16.38 -10.27
CA LEU A 327 -14.75 -16.68 -10.55
C LEU A 327 -15.68 -15.58 -10.06
N LEU A 328 -15.35 -14.90 -8.98
CA LEU A 328 -16.04 -13.68 -8.55
C LEU A 328 -15.84 -12.52 -9.51
N GLY A 329 -14.86 -12.57 -10.42
CA GLY A 329 -14.53 -11.59 -11.45
C GLY A 329 -13.64 -10.48 -10.95
N ALA A 330 -12.77 -10.75 -10.01
CA ALA A 330 -11.67 -9.85 -9.69
C ALA A 330 -10.74 -9.67 -10.88
N GLN A 331 -10.29 -8.45 -11.10
CA GLN A 331 -9.27 -8.12 -12.10
C GLN A 331 -7.87 -8.14 -11.50
N ARG A 332 -7.75 -7.96 -10.18
CA ARG A 332 -6.47 -8.02 -9.47
C ARG A 332 -6.60 -8.87 -8.22
N ILE A 333 -5.52 -9.57 -7.93
CA ILE A 333 -5.38 -10.49 -6.79
C ILE A 333 -4.32 -9.92 -5.86
N GLY A 334 -4.71 -9.59 -4.63
CA GLY A 334 -3.75 -9.22 -3.58
C GLY A 334 -2.99 -10.44 -3.09
N HIS A 335 -1.68 -10.33 -2.92
CA HIS A 335 -0.73 -11.36 -2.49
C HIS A 335 -0.54 -12.54 -3.46
N GLY A 336 -1.58 -13.34 -3.70
CA GLY A 336 -1.57 -14.41 -4.69
C GLY A 336 -0.57 -15.54 -4.44
N LEU A 337 -0.10 -15.77 -3.21
CA LEU A 337 0.94 -16.76 -2.89
C LEU A 337 0.60 -18.17 -3.37
N ASN A 338 -0.68 -18.57 -3.22
CA ASN A 338 -1.14 -19.92 -3.57
C ASN A 338 -1.37 -20.14 -5.07
N THR A 339 -1.25 -19.10 -5.90
CA THR A 339 -1.45 -19.24 -7.36
C THR A 339 -0.53 -20.30 -7.96
N ILE A 340 0.70 -20.44 -7.42
CA ILE A 340 1.70 -21.40 -7.88
C ILE A 340 1.26 -22.87 -7.70
N THR A 341 0.31 -23.13 -6.81
CA THR A 341 -0.10 -24.50 -6.48
C THR A 341 -1.17 -25.06 -7.42
N ASP A 342 -1.81 -24.21 -8.24
CA ASP A 342 -2.85 -24.62 -9.20
C ASP A 342 -2.45 -24.25 -10.66
N PRO A 343 -2.02 -25.24 -11.46
CA PRO A 343 -1.61 -25.00 -12.85
C PRO A 343 -2.70 -24.38 -13.73
N ASP A 344 -3.98 -24.70 -13.49
CA ASP A 344 -5.09 -24.12 -14.26
C ASP A 344 -5.26 -22.63 -13.95
N THR A 345 -5.14 -22.26 -12.67
CA THR A 345 -5.16 -20.85 -12.24
C THR A 345 -3.96 -20.09 -12.78
N LEU A 346 -2.76 -20.69 -12.80
CA LEU A 346 -1.57 -20.08 -13.43
C LEU A 346 -1.79 -19.79 -14.92
N LEU A 347 -2.35 -20.75 -15.67
CA LEU A 347 -2.65 -20.56 -17.09
C LEU A 347 -3.70 -19.48 -17.31
N LEU A 348 -4.73 -19.42 -16.45
CA LEU A 348 -5.76 -18.38 -16.50
C LEU A 348 -5.15 -16.99 -16.23
N MET A 349 -4.31 -16.86 -15.22
CA MET A 349 -3.62 -15.61 -14.88
C MET A 349 -2.68 -15.15 -16.02
N ARG A 350 -1.93 -16.08 -16.61
CA ARG A 350 -1.00 -15.80 -17.70
C ARG A 350 -1.69 -15.28 -18.97
N HIS A 351 -2.84 -15.83 -19.31
CA HIS A 351 -3.55 -15.54 -20.56
C HIS A 351 -4.74 -14.61 -20.41
N GLY A 352 -5.08 -14.25 -19.19
CA GLY A 352 -6.18 -13.33 -18.87
C GLY A 352 -5.70 -11.90 -18.55
N PRO A 353 -6.64 -10.96 -18.42
CA PRO A 353 -6.32 -9.57 -18.10
C PRO A 353 -6.15 -9.36 -16.59
N TYR A 354 -5.41 -10.23 -15.93
CA TYR A 354 -5.27 -10.26 -14.47
C TYR A 354 -3.87 -9.81 -14.03
N LEU A 355 -3.77 -9.28 -12.80
CA LEU A 355 -2.51 -8.92 -12.15
C LEU A 355 -2.46 -9.49 -10.74
N ILE A 356 -1.28 -9.90 -10.28
CA ILE A 356 -1.01 -10.17 -8.87
C ILE A 356 -0.29 -8.96 -8.26
N GLU A 357 -0.81 -8.46 -7.14
CA GLU A 357 -0.24 -7.40 -6.32
C GLU A 357 0.69 -8.04 -5.28
N ILE A 358 2.00 -7.89 -5.47
CA ILE A 358 3.04 -8.57 -4.68
C ILE A 358 3.49 -7.68 -3.53
N ASN A 359 3.40 -8.20 -2.31
CA ASN A 359 3.75 -7.55 -1.05
C ASN A 359 4.83 -8.37 -0.32
N LEU A 360 6.09 -8.29 -0.75
CA LEU A 360 7.19 -9.14 -0.26
C LEU A 360 7.43 -8.96 1.25
N ILE A 361 7.47 -7.71 1.70
CA ILE A 361 7.74 -7.36 3.10
C ILE A 361 6.59 -7.81 4.00
N SER A 362 5.35 -7.54 3.59
CA SER A 362 4.17 -8.02 4.29
C SER A 362 4.17 -9.55 4.42
N ASN A 363 4.36 -10.27 3.31
CA ASN A 363 4.36 -11.74 3.31
C ASN A 363 5.46 -12.32 4.21
N LYS A 364 6.60 -11.64 4.33
CA LYS A 364 7.67 -12.01 5.25
C LYS A 364 7.27 -11.78 6.71
N LEU A 365 6.80 -10.58 7.04
CA LEU A 365 6.51 -10.18 8.43
C LEU A 365 5.27 -10.88 9.00
N LEU A 366 4.29 -11.18 8.15
CA LEU A 366 3.11 -11.96 8.51
C LEU A 366 3.37 -13.49 8.50
N GLU A 367 4.61 -13.89 8.29
CA GLU A 367 5.07 -15.29 8.34
C GLU A 367 4.42 -16.21 7.30
N TYR A 368 3.85 -15.65 6.22
CA TYR A 368 3.36 -16.45 5.09
C TYR A 368 4.50 -16.95 4.21
N THR A 369 5.57 -16.16 4.11
CA THR A 369 6.82 -16.53 3.41
C THR A 369 8.02 -16.00 4.20
N PRO A 370 8.33 -16.59 5.36
CA PRO A 370 9.41 -16.10 6.23
C PRO A 370 10.79 -16.18 5.56
N ASP A 371 11.00 -17.16 4.71
CA ASP A 371 12.15 -17.23 3.79
C ASP A 371 11.74 -16.72 2.40
N LEU A 372 12.13 -15.51 2.08
CA LEU A 372 11.81 -14.88 0.78
C LEU A 372 12.38 -15.66 -0.42
N SER A 373 13.40 -16.50 -0.24
CA SER A 373 13.92 -17.33 -1.34
C SER A 373 12.90 -18.33 -1.87
N THR A 374 11.86 -18.62 -1.10
CA THR A 374 10.75 -19.53 -1.47
C THR A 374 9.52 -18.80 -2.00
N HIS A 375 9.55 -17.46 -2.08
CA HIS A 375 8.42 -16.69 -2.57
C HIS A 375 8.21 -16.88 -4.08
N PRO A 376 7.00 -17.19 -4.57
CA PRO A 376 6.73 -17.53 -5.97
C PRO A 376 6.79 -16.34 -6.95
N PHE A 377 7.08 -15.14 -6.47
CA PHE A 377 7.14 -13.92 -7.30
C PHE A 377 8.01 -14.04 -8.56
N PRO A 378 9.28 -14.57 -8.49
CA PRO A 378 10.12 -14.67 -9.68
C PRO A 378 9.56 -15.66 -10.72
N GLU A 379 8.88 -16.72 -10.28
CA GLU A 379 8.21 -17.67 -11.16
C GLU A 379 7.06 -17.00 -11.91
N TYR A 380 6.23 -16.22 -11.22
CA TYR A 380 5.16 -15.47 -11.86
C TYR A 380 5.71 -14.50 -12.90
N LEU A 381 6.68 -13.67 -12.51
CA LEU A 381 7.29 -12.68 -13.40
C LEU A 381 7.90 -13.33 -14.65
N ARG A 382 8.63 -14.43 -14.49
CA ARG A 382 9.38 -15.11 -15.56
C ARG A 382 8.55 -16.09 -16.39
N THR A 383 7.31 -16.32 -16.01
CA THR A 383 6.33 -17.08 -16.79
C THR A 383 5.24 -16.19 -17.40
N ASP A 384 5.50 -14.89 -17.50
CA ASP A 384 4.62 -13.88 -18.11
C ASP A 384 3.27 -13.71 -17.39
N ILE A 385 3.19 -14.00 -16.09
CA ILE A 385 2.05 -13.59 -15.27
C ILE A 385 2.28 -12.13 -14.85
N PRO A 386 1.34 -11.22 -15.16
CA PRO A 386 1.50 -9.83 -14.79
C PRO A 386 1.56 -9.66 -13.26
N VAL A 387 2.61 -9.00 -12.77
CA VAL A 387 2.83 -8.70 -11.36
C VAL A 387 3.25 -7.23 -11.20
N ALA A 388 2.93 -6.64 -10.05
CA ALA A 388 3.45 -5.35 -9.60
C ALA A 388 3.87 -5.45 -8.14
N LEU A 389 4.90 -4.71 -7.73
CA LEU A 389 5.27 -4.56 -6.33
C LEU A 389 4.40 -3.49 -5.67
N THR A 390 3.92 -3.77 -4.49
CA THR A 390 3.00 -2.93 -3.72
C THR A 390 3.38 -2.92 -2.24
N THR A 391 2.92 -1.92 -1.47
CA THR A 391 3.43 -1.69 -0.11
C THR A 391 2.54 -2.18 1.02
N ASP A 392 1.29 -2.49 0.74
CA ASP A 392 0.32 -2.96 1.73
C ASP A 392 0.20 -1.98 2.93
N ASP A 393 0.56 -2.38 4.12
CA ASP A 393 0.54 -1.58 5.36
C ASP A 393 1.93 -1.01 5.71
N ARG A 394 2.56 -0.30 4.76
CA ARG A 394 3.95 0.18 4.86
C ARG A 394 4.32 0.89 6.18
N GLY A 395 3.36 1.55 6.81
CA GLY A 395 3.57 2.23 8.09
C GLY A 395 3.74 1.27 9.26
N MET A 396 3.00 0.16 9.23
CA MET A 396 3.12 -0.92 10.23
C MET A 396 4.38 -1.76 9.99
N TRP A 397 4.78 -1.93 8.73
CA TRP A 397 6.05 -2.57 8.37
C TRP A 397 7.27 -1.69 8.63
N ASP A 398 7.07 -0.41 8.83
CA ASP A 398 8.13 0.61 8.85
C ASP A 398 9.05 0.49 7.62
N SER A 399 8.42 0.50 6.43
CA SER A 399 9.07 0.26 5.13
C SER A 399 8.62 1.27 4.06
N THR A 400 9.22 1.19 2.88
CA THR A 400 8.95 2.03 1.71
C THR A 400 8.71 1.17 0.46
N LEU A 401 8.19 1.77 -0.62
CA LEU A 401 8.11 1.06 -1.90
C LEU A 401 9.51 0.75 -2.46
N THR A 402 10.48 1.61 -2.19
CA THR A 402 11.89 1.36 -2.55
C THR A 402 12.43 0.14 -1.84
N ASP A 403 11.99 -0.13 -0.61
CA ASP A 403 12.37 -1.33 0.14
C ASP A 403 11.85 -2.60 -0.54
N GLU A 404 10.61 -2.59 -1.04
CA GLU A 404 10.06 -3.69 -1.84
C GLU A 404 10.91 -3.96 -3.09
N TYR A 405 11.29 -2.91 -3.83
CA TYR A 405 12.17 -3.03 -4.99
C TYR A 405 13.57 -3.53 -4.60
N PHE A 406 14.13 -3.05 -3.48
CA PHE A 406 15.43 -3.52 -2.98
C PHE A 406 15.37 -5.01 -2.62
N VAL A 407 14.37 -5.42 -1.86
CA VAL A 407 14.14 -6.82 -1.48
C VAL A 407 14.01 -7.70 -2.72
N ALA A 408 13.22 -7.26 -3.70
CA ALA A 408 13.05 -7.99 -4.96
C ALA A 408 14.36 -8.17 -5.74
N VAL A 409 15.16 -7.10 -5.88
CA VAL A 409 16.45 -7.20 -6.58
C VAL A 409 17.45 -8.06 -5.81
N HIS A 410 17.50 -7.89 -4.48
CA HIS A 410 18.46 -8.59 -3.62
C HIS A 410 18.23 -10.10 -3.60
N HIS A 411 16.98 -10.54 -3.45
CA HIS A 411 16.66 -11.96 -3.33
C HIS A 411 16.52 -12.67 -4.68
N PHE A 412 15.99 -11.99 -5.71
CA PHE A 412 15.61 -12.64 -6.97
C PHE A 412 16.47 -12.23 -8.16
N ASN A 413 17.49 -11.38 -7.93
CA ASN A 413 18.45 -10.96 -8.96
C ASN A 413 17.78 -10.40 -10.23
N LEU A 414 16.80 -9.54 -10.07
CA LEU A 414 16.05 -8.98 -11.19
C LEU A 414 16.94 -8.29 -12.21
N SER A 415 16.59 -8.42 -13.49
CA SER A 415 17.14 -7.63 -14.60
C SER A 415 16.54 -6.22 -14.61
N TRP A 416 17.15 -5.31 -15.37
CA TRP A 416 16.60 -3.96 -15.55
C TRP A 416 15.22 -3.98 -16.22
N THR A 417 15.09 -4.82 -17.27
CA THR A 417 13.80 -4.98 -17.96
C THR A 417 12.70 -5.50 -17.02
N GLU A 418 13.01 -6.45 -16.14
CA GLU A 418 12.05 -6.94 -15.12
C GLU A 418 11.64 -5.81 -14.18
N LEU A 419 12.59 -4.99 -13.67
CA LEU A 419 12.27 -3.84 -12.81
C LEU A 419 11.34 -2.83 -13.49
N VAL A 420 11.65 -2.44 -14.71
CA VAL A 420 10.83 -1.48 -15.48
C VAL A 420 9.44 -2.06 -15.74
N SER A 421 9.34 -3.36 -16.03
CA SER A 421 8.06 -4.03 -16.28
C SER A 421 7.13 -4.01 -15.06
N LEU A 422 7.66 -4.08 -13.84
CA LEU A 422 6.86 -3.98 -12.60
C LEU A 422 6.14 -2.63 -12.51
N GLY A 423 6.85 -1.53 -12.75
CA GLY A 423 6.26 -0.19 -12.78
C GLY A 423 5.28 0.01 -13.95
N GLU A 424 5.57 -0.57 -15.13
CA GLU A 424 4.66 -0.52 -16.27
C GLU A 424 3.37 -1.31 -15.99
N ASN A 425 3.48 -2.50 -15.42
CA ASN A 425 2.34 -3.33 -15.05
C ASN A 425 1.43 -2.65 -14.03
N SER A 426 2.00 -1.96 -13.02
CA SER A 426 1.20 -1.24 -12.04
C SER A 426 0.28 -0.19 -12.67
N LEU A 427 0.72 0.46 -13.75
CA LEU A 427 -0.10 1.42 -14.49
C LEU A 427 -1.04 0.75 -15.49
N LYS A 428 -0.58 -0.28 -16.19
CA LYS A 428 -1.35 -1.02 -17.19
C LYS A 428 -2.58 -1.69 -16.57
N TYR A 429 -2.44 -2.23 -15.36
CA TYR A 429 -3.50 -2.92 -14.63
C TYR A 429 -4.19 -2.06 -13.56
N SER A 430 -3.86 -0.77 -13.48
CA SER A 430 -4.58 0.18 -12.64
C SER A 430 -6.07 0.24 -13.02
N PHE A 431 -6.91 0.74 -12.13
CA PHE A 431 -8.33 0.97 -12.42
C PHE A 431 -8.63 2.35 -13.02
N LEU A 432 -7.61 3.04 -13.50
CA LEU A 432 -7.76 4.27 -14.28
C LEU A 432 -8.60 4.07 -15.54
N SER A 433 -9.20 5.14 -16.04
CA SER A 433 -9.82 5.15 -17.37
C SER A 433 -8.78 4.78 -18.44
N SER A 434 -9.23 4.24 -19.57
CA SER A 434 -8.32 3.89 -20.67
C SER A 434 -7.46 5.07 -21.15
N GLU A 435 -8.02 6.29 -21.14
CA GLU A 435 -7.30 7.49 -21.51
C GLU A 435 -6.24 7.89 -20.47
N ASP A 436 -6.62 7.93 -19.19
CA ASP A 436 -5.69 8.27 -18.11
C ASP A 436 -4.58 7.24 -17.97
N LYS A 437 -4.92 5.95 -18.14
CA LYS A 437 -3.95 4.85 -18.18
C LYS A 437 -2.92 5.04 -19.29
N ARG A 438 -3.37 5.39 -20.50
CA ARG A 438 -2.47 5.67 -21.63
C ARG A 438 -1.53 6.83 -21.30
N LYS A 439 -2.06 7.95 -20.77
CA LYS A 439 -1.25 9.12 -20.36
C LYS A 439 -0.23 8.74 -19.27
N ALA A 440 -0.65 8.00 -18.26
CA ALA A 440 0.23 7.56 -17.19
C ALA A 440 1.37 6.65 -17.69
N LEU A 441 1.06 5.73 -18.60
CA LEU A 441 2.07 4.86 -19.23
C LEU A 441 3.05 5.66 -20.12
N GLU A 442 2.58 6.61 -20.90
CA GLU A 442 3.45 7.49 -21.71
C GLU A 442 4.39 8.30 -20.80
N GLN A 443 3.87 8.88 -19.73
CA GLN A 443 4.66 9.63 -18.75
C GLN A 443 5.71 8.74 -18.08
N TYR A 444 5.34 7.55 -17.66
CA TYR A 444 6.24 6.57 -17.02
C TYR A 444 7.40 6.21 -17.97
N ARG A 445 7.07 5.79 -19.20
CA ARG A 445 8.06 5.42 -20.21
C ARG A 445 9.02 6.56 -20.53
N HIS A 446 8.51 7.79 -20.59
CA HIS A 446 9.35 8.98 -20.80
C HIS A 446 10.33 9.17 -19.63
N ARG A 447 9.85 9.10 -18.39
CA ARG A 447 10.70 9.24 -17.20
C ARG A 447 11.75 8.13 -17.09
N VAL A 448 11.39 6.90 -17.46
CA VAL A 448 12.34 5.78 -17.50
C VAL A 448 13.41 6.03 -18.57
N ALA A 449 13.02 6.42 -19.77
CA ALA A 449 13.98 6.70 -20.86
C ALA A 449 14.95 7.86 -20.54
N GLU A 450 14.47 8.91 -19.87
CA GLU A 450 15.33 9.99 -19.36
C GLU A 450 16.32 9.48 -18.31
N PHE A 451 15.84 8.66 -17.36
CA PHE A 451 16.67 8.06 -16.33
C PHE A 451 17.75 7.14 -16.91
N GLU A 452 17.38 6.25 -17.85
CA GLU A 452 18.31 5.37 -18.56
C GLU A 452 19.38 6.15 -19.33
N THR A 453 18.97 7.20 -20.04
CA THR A 453 19.90 8.07 -20.78
C THR A 453 20.90 8.74 -19.85
N ALA A 454 20.43 9.24 -18.72
CA ALA A 454 21.27 9.89 -17.73
C ALA A 454 22.26 8.92 -17.06
N ILE A 455 21.84 7.70 -16.78
CA ILE A 455 22.70 6.64 -16.25
C ILE A 455 23.79 6.24 -17.26
N LEU A 456 23.41 5.91 -18.50
CA LEU A 456 24.34 5.43 -19.52
C LEU A 456 25.34 6.49 -19.99
N SER A 457 24.96 7.77 -19.95
CA SER A 457 25.87 8.89 -20.23
C SER A 457 26.84 9.21 -19.09
N GLY A 458 26.63 8.62 -17.89
CA GLY A 458 27.38 8.97 -16.69
C GLY A 458 27.10 10.39 -16.18
N SER A 459 26.03 11.02 -16.65
CA SER A 459 25.66 12.39 -16.26
C SER A 459 24.93 12.45 -14.92
N THR A 460 24.44 11.32 -14.42
CA THR A 460 23.69 11.26 -13.14
C THR A 460 24.57 10.68 -12.04
N ALA A 461 24.86 11.51 -11.01
CA ALA A 461 25.32 11.01 -9.73
C ALA A 461 24.14 10.36 -9.00
N LEU A 462 24.39 9.26 -8.28
CA LEU A 462 23.40 8.70 -7.38
C LEU A 462 22.98 9.77 -6.35
N PRO A 463 21.69 9.88 -6.00
CA PRO A 463 21.25 10.83 -4.98
C PRO A 463 21.90 10.54 -3.63
N SER A 464 21.86 11.49 -2.72
CA SER A 464 22.20 11.22 -1.32
C SER A 464 21.31 10.10 -0.78
N LEU A 465 21.86 9.29 0.14
CA LEU A 465 21.09 8.22 0.79
C LEU A 465 19.88 8.84 1.51
N PRO A 466 18.66 8.44 1.19
CA PRO A 466 17.48 8.91 1.91
C PRO A 466 17.44 8.30 3.32
N PRO A 467 16.59 8.81 4.22
CA PRO A 467 16.36 8.17 5.50
C PRO A 467 15.90 6.71 5.31
N ILE A 468 16.64 5.77 5.87
CA ILE A 468 16.34 4.35 5.82
C ILE A 468 15.35 4.00 6.93
N ARG A 469 14.32 3.20 6.61
CA ARG A 469 13.27 2.79 7.54
C ARG A 469 13.70 1.58 8.37
N GLY A 470 12.98 1.35 9.48
CA GLY A 470 13.32 0.33 10.46
C GLY A 470 13.36 -1.09 9.91
N PHE A 471 12.45 -1.44 8.98
CA PHE A 471 12.50 -2.75 8.31
C PHE A 471 13.87 -2.99 7.68
N MET A 472 14.38 -2.03 6.92
CA MET A 472 15.66 -2.17 6.25
C MET A 472 16.83 -2.22 7.23
N CYS A 473 16.79 -1.40 8.29
CA CYS A 473 17.83 -1.44 9.32
C CYS A 473 17.89 -2.78 10.05
N ASN A 474 16.73 -3.40 10.32
CA ASN A 474 16.65 -4.67 11.03
C ASN A 474 17.08 -5.86 10.17
N HIS A 475 16.79 -5.84 8.87
CA HIS A 475 17.06 -6.96 7.96
C HIS A 475 18.32 -6.79 7.09
N TYR A 476 18.74 -5.54 6.86
CA TYR A 476 19.89 -5.17 6.03
C TYR A 476 20.76 -4.11 6.75
N PRO A 477 21.37 -4.45 7.89
CA PRO A 477 22.02 -3.48 8.79
C PRO A 477 23.10 -2.64 8.11
N THR A 478 23.75 -3.15 7.08
CA THR A 478 24.77 -2.42 6.29
C THR A 478 24.24 -1.13 5.65
N LEU A 479 22.92 -0.96 5.53
CA LEU A 479 22.29 0.29 5.07
C LEU A 479 22.23 1.37 6.16
N CYS A 480 22.34 0.98 7.43
CA CYS A 480 22.10 1.85 8.59
C CYS A 480 23.37 2.04 9.43
N GLU A 481 24.40 1.23 9.22
CA GLU A 481 25.70 1.40 9.87
C GLU A 481 26.31 2.72 9.40
N LYS A 482 26.57 3.61 10.34
CA LYS A 482 27.31 4.85 10.04
C LYS A 482 28.74 4.45 9.67
N GLY A 483 29.13 4.67 8.42
CA GLY A 483 30.50 4.53 7.94
C GLY A 483 31.47 5.46 8.67
#